data_7debfb3641a1f43ae2405709b233ba46
#
_entry.id   7debfb3641a1f43ae2405709b233ba46
#
_cell.length_a   1.000
_cell.length_b   1.000
_cell.length_c   1.000
_cell.angle_alpha   90.00
_cell.angle_beta   90.00
_cell.angle_gamma   90.00
#
_symmetry.space_group_name_H-M   'P 1'
#
loop_
_entity.id
_entity.type
_entity.pdbx_description
1 polymer ?
#
loop_
_entity_poly.entity_id
_entity_poly.type
_entity_poly.pdbx_seq_one_letter_code
_entity_poly.pdbx_strand_id
1 'polypeptide(L)'
;MKKYSLIIIFLVLGLLTQSNAQKLSGTTKVGTTSAQFLKIGAGARAVGMGGAYSAMSHDIYSVYWNPAGLSTSNNTTEVTFNHAAWLADVKYDFAAASFNMGEMGTIAASFTSLGTPEQEVTTNTNPEGDGRMWDASAIAVGLTYSKMLTDRFSVGVNAKFISESVWNSSASGFALDIGTLYRTPFNDLTISAAIFNFGSDLSLDGRDIQFNTDPDNNIDTGPNNIPANYDTDSYPIPLMFRFGLAMDVVKSRFVRLSGAVDAVHPNDNSEYLNLGTEFAYDEMFMIRVGYRQLFMDNSEGGLTYGGGIKYKIADGFGVFINYAYADYGRLPSVHFFDVSLEL
;
A
#
# COMPACT_ATOMS: atom_id res chain seq x y z
N MET A 1 18.22 -28.35 17.56
CA MET A 1 17.56 -27.78 16.37
C MET A 1 16.37 -28.60 15.85
N LYS A 2 16.44 -29.93 15.68
CA LYS A 2 15.32 -30.75 15.14
C LYS A 2 14.02 -30.78 15.99
N LYS A 3 14.07 -30.55 17.31
CA LYS A 3 12.87 -30.62 18.18
C LYS A 3 11.96 -29.39 18.08
N TYR A 4 12.51 -28.21 17.76
CA TYR A 4 11.73 -26.96 17.69
C TYR A 4 11.05 -26.77 16.31
N SER A 5 11.64 -27.32 15.24
CA SER A 5 11.00 -27.33 13.90
C SER A 5 9.68 -28.12 13.89
N LEU A 6 9.60 -29.21 14.63
CA LEU A 6 8.35 -30.00 14.75
C LEU A 6 7.26 -29.24 15.52
N ILE A 7 7.62 -28.47 16.53
CA ILE A 7 6.67 -27.70 17.35
C ILE A 7 6.07 -26.55 16.51
N ILE A 8 6.86 -25.88 15.68
CA ILE A 8 6.38 -24.83 14.78
C ILE A 8 5.43 -25.40 13.71
N ILE A 9 5.75 -26.58 13.15
CA ILE A 9 4.87 -27.26 12.17
C ILE A 9 3.55 -27.69 12.84
N PHE A 10 3.57 -28.17 14.08
CA PHE A 10 2.36 -28.52 14.83
C PHE A 10 1.53 -27.30 15.24
N LEU A 11 2.16 -26.14 15.54
CA LEU A 11 1.46 -24.90 15.83
C LEU A 11 0.78 -24.33 14.56
N VAL A 12 1.43 -24.39 13.42
CA VAL A 12 0.86 -23.97 12.12
C VAL A 12 -0.26 -24.93 11.69
N LEU A 13 -0.10 -26.25 11.84
CA LEU A 13 -1.17 -27.22 11.57
C LEU A 13 -2.35 -27.10 12.57
N GLY A 14 -2.09 -26.76 13.83
CA GLY A 14 -3.12 -26.55 14.85
C GLY A 14 -3.98 -25.30 14.60
N LEU A 15 -3.43 -24.27 13.96
CA LEU A 15 -4.15 -23.08 13.52
C LEU A 15 -5.08 -23.35 12.32
N LEU A 16 -4.79 -24.37 11.53
CA LEU A 16 -5.60 -24.76 10.36
C LEU A 16 -6.84 -25.57 10.72
N THR A 17 -6.96 -26.10 11.94
CA THR A 17 -8.07 -26.99 12.34
C THR A 17 -9.19 -26.32 13.15
N GLN A 18 -9.10 -25.03 13.45
CA GLN A 18 -10.06 -24.30 14.28
C GLN A 18 -10.74 -23.12 13.58
N SER A 19 -11.06 -23.18 12.32
CA SER A 19 -11.80 -22.11 11.65
C SER A 19 -13.33 -22.36 11.58
N ASN A 20 -13.94 -22.77 12.70
CA ASN A 20 -15.36 -22.51 12.96
C ASN A 20 -15.52 -21.33 13.94
N ALA A 21 -14.67 -20.31 13.82
CA ALA A 21 -14.94 -19.03 14.45
C ALA A 21 -16.27 -18.51 13.86
N GLN A 22 -17.21 -18.19 14.70
CA GLN A 22 -18.50 -17.63 14.34
C GLN A 22 -18.28 -16.54 13.30
N LYS A 23 -18.73 -16.79 12.05
CA LYS A 23 -18.93 -15.73 11.09
C LYS A 23 -19.95 -14.78 11.71
N LEU A 24 -19.47 -13.72 12.33
CA LEU A 24 -20.28 -12.54 12.51
C LEU A 24 -20.63 -12.09 11.10
N SER A 25 -21.87 -12.38 10.67
CA SER A 25 -22.41 -11.87 9.43
C SER A 25 -22.61 -10.36 9.57
N GLY A 26 -21.48 -9.63 9.62
CA GLY A 26 -21.48 -8.20 9.52
C GLY A 26 -21.79 -7.80 8.08
N THR A 27 -22.58 -6.78 7.90
CA THR A 27 -22.76 -6.12 6.61
C THR A 27 -21.39 -5.70 6.13
N THR A 28 -20.97 -6.14 4.93
CA THR A 28 -19.70 -5.72 4.35
C THR A 28 -19.78 -4.22 4.08
N LYS A 29 -18.76 -3.48 4.50
CA LYS A 29 -18.63 -2.03 4.24
C LYS A 29 -17.87 -1.74 2.93
N VAL A 30 -17.82 -2.72 2.03
CA VAL A 30 -17.16 -2.58 0.72
C VAL A 30 -17.81 -1.46 -0.08
N GLY A 31 -16.98 -0.54 -0.63
CA GLY A 31 -17.45 0.60 -1.40
C GLY A 31 -17.91 1.81 -0.56
N THR A 32 -17.64 1.83 0.75
CA THR A 32 -18.03 2.94 1.64
C THR A 32 -16.86 3.86 2.03
N THR A 33 -15.69 3.68 1.43
CA THR A 33 -14.51 4.53 1.69
C THR A 33 -13.96 5.11 0.39
N SER A 34 -13.42 6.33 0.47
CA SER A 34 -12.67 7.02 -0.59
C SER A 34 -11.22 6.53 -0.62
N ALA A 35 -10.42 7.03 -1.55
CA ALA A 35 -8.96 6.83 -1.64
C ALA A 35 -8.52 5.35 -1.63
N GLN A 36 -9.27 4.48 -2.31
CA GLN A 36 -8.98 3.05 -2.37
C GLN A 36 -7.61 2.73 -2.99
N PHE A 37 -7.04 3.63 -3.79
CA PHE A 37 -5.70 3.48 -4.36
C PHE A 37 -4.60 3.34 -3.30
N LEU A 38 -4.82 3.83 -2.09
CA LEU A 38 -3.91 3.68 -0.95
C LEU A 38 -3.73 2.22 -0.48
N LYS A 39 -4.58 1.29 -0.97
CA LYS A 39 -4.49 -0.16 -0.68
C LYS A 39 -3.74 -0.93 -1.77
N ILE A 40 -3.37 -0.28 -2.88
CA ILE A 40 -2.53 -0.89 -3.91
C ILE A 40 -1.10 -0.98 -3.37
N GLY A 41 -0.53 -2.17 -3.36
CA GLY A 41 0.81 -2.39 -2.80
C GLY A 41 1.91 -1.69 -3.60
N ALA A 42 2.86 -1.06 -2.92
CA ALA A 42 4.04 -0.45 -3.53
C ALA A 42 5.25 -1.38 -3.45
N GLY A 43 6.01 -1.47 -4.53
CA GLY A 43 7.24 -2.25 -4.64
C GLY A 43 7.03 -3.72 -5.01
N ALA A 44 7.68 -4.16 -6.09
CA ALA A 44 7.58 -5.52 -6.60
C ALA A 44 8.10 -6.55 -5.58
N ARG A 45 9.08 -6.18 -4.73
CA ARG A 45 9.56 -7.04 -3.66
C ARG A 45 8.45 -7.42 -2.70
N ALA A 46 7.71 -6.44 -2.19
CA ALA A 46 6.65 -6.64 -1.22
C ALA A 46 5.42 -7.32 -1.84
N VAL A 47 5.06 -6.93 -3.07
CA VAL A 47 3.96 -7.55 -3.82
C VAL A 47 4.25 -9.01 -4.12
N GLY A 48 5.48 -9.35 -4.55
CA GLY A 48 5.91 -10.74 -4.79
C GLY A 48 5.86 -11.63 -3.53
N MET A 49 5.89 -11.02 -2.35
CA MET A 49 5.70 -11.69 -1.06
C MET A 49 4.23 -11.68 -0.58
N GLY A 50 3.27 -11.46 -1.47
CA GLY A 50 1.85 -11.42 -1.10
C GLY A 50 1.44 -10.23 -0.27
N GLY A 51 2.28 -9.20 -0.12
CA GLY A 51 2.07 -8.09 0.79
C GLY A 51 2.33 -8.43 2.27
N ALA A 52 2.94 -9.56 2.58
CA ALA A 52 3.45 -9.89 3.91
C ALA A 52 4.82 -9.23 4.11
N TYR A 53 4.83 -7.93 4.35
CA TYR A 53 6.04 -7.12 4.30
C TYR A 53 6.23 -6.17 5.50
N SER A 54 5.23 -5.98 6.34
CA SER A 54 5.28 -4.98 7.42
C SER A 54 6.40 -5.23 8.44
N ALA A 55 6.73 -6.51 8.70
CA ALA A 55 7.85 -6.91 9.56
C ALA A 55 9.17 -7.14 8.80
N MET A 56 9.14 -7.19 7.45
CA MET A 56 10.31 -7.33 6.58
C MET A 56 10.76 -6.01 5.95
N SER A 57 10.06 -4.92 6.19
CA SER A 57 10.35 -3.61 5.62
C SER A 57 11.60 -3.01 6.26
N HIS A 58 12.75 -3.18 5.61
CA HIS A 58 14.06 -2.64 6.01
C HIS A 58 14.69 -1.83 4.88
N ASP A 59 13.90 -1.26 4.02
CA ASP A 59 14.27 -0.50 2.83
C ASP A 59 13.34 0.70 2.63
N ILE A 60 13.50 1.41 1.54
CA ILE A 60 12.71 2.60 1.19
C ILE A 60 11.20 2.32 1.12
N TYR A 61 10.75 1.08 0.79
CA TYR A 61 9.33 0.72 0.78
C TYR A 61 8.69 0.68 2.16
N SER A 62 9.49 0.80 3.22
CA SER A 62 8.99 1.00 4.60
C SER A 62 8.05 2.19 4.72
N VAL A 63 8.23 3.25 3.92
CA VAL A 63 7.33 4.42 3.92
C VAL A 63 5.88 4.06 3.60
N TYR A 64 5.66 2.94 2.88
CA TYR A 64 4.34 2.41 2.54
C TYR A 64 3.90 1.26 3.46
N TRP A 65 4.82 0.33 3.79
CA TRP A 65 4.46 -0.93 4.46
C TRP A 65 4.55 -0.87 5.99
N ASN A 66 5.48 -0.12 6.55
CA ASN A 66 5.63 0.16 7.99
C ASN A 66 6.69 1.26 8.17
N PRO A 67 6.31 2.50 8.48
CA PRO A 67 7.26 3.60 8.56
C PRO A 67 8.40 3.37 9.58
N ALA A 68 8.20 2.52 10.60
CA ALA A 68 9.25 2.19 11.56
C ALA A 68 10.45 1.44 10.94
N GLY A 69 10.22 0.70 9.85
CA GLY A 69 11.27 -0.06 9.18
C GLY A 69 12.33 0.82 8.49
N LEU A 70 11.99 2.06 8.15
CA LEU A 70 12.88 2.96 7.42
C LEU A 70 14.19 3.24 8.16
N SER A 71 14.17 3.38 9.49
CA SER A 71 15.37 3.61 10.31
C SER A 71 16.22 2.35 10.52
N THR A 72 15.75 1.20 10.07
CA THR A 72 16.51 -0.06 10.15
C THR A 72 17.28 -0.38 8.86
N SER A 73 17.11 0.45 7.81
CA SER A 73 17.96 0.38 6.62
C SER A 73 19.40 0.76 6.95
N ASN A 74 20.34 0.06 6.32
CA ASN A 74 21.78 0.33 6.45
C ASN A 74 22.28 1.36 5.42
N ASN A 75 21.44 1.78 4.49
CA ASN A 75 21.82 2.69 3.42
C ASN A 75 21.71 4.16 3.88
N THR A 76 22.61 5.00 3.42
CA THR A 76 22.58 6.44 3.75
C THR A 76 21.47 7.13 2.98
N THR A 77 21.33 6.80 1.70
CA THR A 77 20.29 7.34 0.81
C THR A 77 19.73 6.22 -0.02
N GLU A 78 18.44 6.19 -0.16
CA GLU A 78 17.75 5.28 -1.07
C GLU A 78 16.78 6.08 -1.94
N VAL A 79 16.71 5.75 -3.22
CA VAL A 79 15.71 6.29 -4.15
C VAL A 79 15.09 5.14 -4.92
N THR A 80 13.77 5.15 -5.06
CA THR A 80 13.06 4.10 -5.78
C THR A 80 11.99 4.65 -6.70
N PHE A 81 11.73 3.91 -7.76
CA PHE A 81 10.58 4.08 -8.65
C PHE A 81 9.94 2.73 -8.92
N ASN A 82 8.64 2.63 -8.73
CA ASN A 82 7.84 1.46 -9.03
C ASN A 82 6.72 1.82 -10.00
N HIS A 83 6.50 0.98 -10.99
CA HIS A 83 5.44 1.10 -12.00
C HIS A 83 4.62 -0.17 -12.07
N ALA A 84 3.30 -0.03 -12.20
CA ALA A 84 2.41 -1.14 -12.53
C ALA A 84 1.34 -0.69 -13.54
N ALA A 85 1.15 -1.50 -14.60
CA ALA A 85 -0.04 -1.44 -15.42
C ALA A 85 -1.18 -2.08 -14.62
N TRP A 86 -2.00 -1.23 -14.00
CA TRP A 86 -3.09 -1.64 -13.13
C TRP A 86 -4.29 -2.14 -13.97
N LEU A 87 -5.34 -2.57 -13.29
CA LEU A 87 -6.57 -3.02 -13.93
C LEU A 87 -7.19 -1.92 -14.81
N ALA A 88 -7.83 -2.30 -15.93
CA ALA A 88 -8.52 -1.39 -16.84
C ALA A 88 -7.63 -0.26 -17.43
N ASP A 89 -6.40 -0.59 -17.80
CA ASP A 89 -5.40 0.34 -18.36
C ASP A 89 -5.03 1.54 -17.46
N VAL A 90 -5.43 1.48 -16.18
CA VAL A 90 -5.04 2.46 -15.18
C VAL A 90 -3.55 2.31 -14.89
N LYS A 91 -2.84 3.41 -14.72
CA LYS A 91 -1.42 3.43 -14.37
C LYS A 91 -1.26 3.68 -12.88
N TYR A 92 -0.44 2.87 -12.23
CA TYR A 92 -0.05 3.05 -10.84
C TYR A 92 1.45 3.26 -10.76
N ASP A 93 1.86 4.39 -10.21
CA ASP A 93 3.25 4.77 -10.04
C ASP A 93 3.52 5.11 -8.56
N PHE A 94 4.67 4.69 -8.08
CA PHE A 94 5.16 5.02 -6.75
C PHE A 94 6.63 5.42 -6.83
N ALA A 95 6.99 6.52 -6.20
CA ALA A 95 8.37 6.97 -6.06
C ALA A 95 8.65 7.37 -4.61
N ALA A 96 9.85 7.13 -4.13
CA ALA A 96 10.28 7.59 -2.82
C ALA A 96 11.79 7.84 -2.78
N ALA A 97 12.19 8.73 -1.88
CA ALA A 97 13.57 8.99 -1.55
C ALA A 97 13.74 9.12 -0.04
N SER A 98 14.80 8.51 0.52
CA SER A 98 15.11 8.56 1.95
C SER A 98 16.53 9.03 2.20
N PHE A 99 16.72 9.62 3.37
CA PHE A 99 18.01 10.05 3.86
C PHE A 99 18.17 9.71 5.34
N ASN A 100 19.20 8.92 5.65
CA ASN A 100 19.54 8.53 7.01
C ASN A 100 20.46 9.60 7.64
N MET A 101 20.00 10.20 8.73
CA MET A 101 20.72 11.25 9.48
C MET A 101 21.47 10.68 10.69
N GLY A 102 21.77 9.38 10.69
CA GLY A 102 22.44 8.69 11.80
C GLY A 102 21.58 8.66 13.06
N GLU A 103 22.11 9.11 14.18
CA GLU A 103 21.41 9.11 15.47
C GLU A 103 20.13 9.96 15.52
N MET A 104 19.99 10.90 14.59
CA MET A 104 18.76 11.69 14.47
C MET A 104 17.61 10.93 13.85
N GLY A 105 17.85 9.76 13.22
CA GLY A 105 16.83 8.96 12.54
C GLY A 105 16.88 9.13 11.03
N THR A 106 15.87 8.63 10.35
CA THR A 106 15.75 8.63 8.88
C THR A 106 14.51 9.40 8.47
N ILE A 107 14.65 10.27 7.48
CA ILE A 107 13.54 10.97 6.83
C ILE A 107 13.34 10.41 5.42
N ALA A 108 12.10 10.47 4.93
CA ALA A 108 11.81 10.16 3.53
C ALA A 108 10.65 10.99 3.01
N ALA A 109 10.63 11.16 1.69
CA ALA A 109 9.49 11.67 0.94
C ALA A 109 9.01 10.59 -0.01
N SER A 110 7.69 10.50 -0.21
CA SER A 110 7.06 9.56 -1.13
C SER A 110 5.98 10.22 -1.96
N PHE A 111 5.77 9.69 -3.15
CA PHE A 111 4.73 10.09 -4.09
C PHE A 111 4.07 8.83 -4.65
N THR A 112 2.74 8.78 -4.59
CA THR A 112 1.92 7.74 -5.20
C THR A 112 0.98 8.40 -6.19
N SER A 113 0.82 7.82 -7.35
CA SER A 113 -0.11 8.28 -8.39
C SER A 113 -0.89 7.11 -8.97
N LEU A 114 -2.17 7.33 -9.17
CA LEU A 114 -3.05 6.45 -9.93
C LEU A 114 -3.76 7.32 -10.98
N GLY A 115 -3.77 6.91 -12.24
CA GLY A 115 -4.39 7.70 -13.30
C GLY A 115 -5.01 6.84 -14.39
N THR A 116 -6.21 7.23 -14.83
CA THR A 116 -6.87 6.63 -16.00
C THR A 116 -6.37 7.27 -17.29
N PRO A 117 -6.45 6.57 -18.43
CA PRO A 117 -6.33 7.23 -19.72
C PRO A 117 -7.43 8.29 -19.90
N GLU A 118 -7.13 9.36 -20.63
CA GLU A 118 -8.15 10.31 -21.08
C GLU A 118 -9.21 9.63 -21.90
N GLN A 119 -10.48 9.97 -21.66
CA GLN A 119 -11.64 9.43 -22.36
C GLN A 119 -12.51 10.57 -22.89
N GLU A 120 -13.12 10.35 -24.03
CA GLU A 120 -14.02 11.33 -24.63
C GLU A 120 -15.37 11.36 -23.91
N VAL A 121 -15.89 12.57 -23.70
CA VAL A 121 -17.20 12.78 -23.08
C VAL A 121 -18.28 12.42 -24.08
N THR A 122 -19.09 11.41 -23.76
CA THR A 122 -20.24 11.00 -24.55
C THR A 122 -21.55 11.47 -23.92
N THR A 123 -22.54 11.83 -24.74
CA THR A 123 -23.85 12.25 -24.29
C THR A 123 -24.94 11.54 -25.09
N ASN A 124 -26.19 11.61 -24.65
CA ASN A 124 -27.32 11.04 -25.39
C ASN A 124 -27.49 11.66 -26.76
N THR A 125 -27.03 12.90 -26.96
CA THR A 125 -27.09 13.60 -28.26
C THR A 125 -25.84 13.38 -29.11
N ASN A 126 -24.71 13.09 -28.49
CA ASN A 126 -23.40 12.84 -29.11
C ASN A 126 -22.80 11.54 -28.56
N PRO A 127 -23.30 10.36 -29.00
CA PRO A 127 -22.82 9.08 -28.45
C PRO A 127 -21.40 8.74 -28.90
N GLU A 128 -20.93 9.34 -30.01
CA GLU A 128 -19.56 9.18 -30.50
C GLU A 128 -18.56 10.15 -29.86
N GLY A 129 -19.04 11.00 -28.95
CA GLY A 129 -18.23 12.02 -28.27
C GLY A 129 -18.55 13.43 -28.73
N ASP A 130 -18.21 14.41 -27.91
CA ASP A 130 -18.43 15.84 -28.18
C ASP A 130 -17.11 16.64 -28.27
N GLY A 131 -15.96 15.96 -28.28
CA GLY A 131 -14.63 16.55 -28.37
C GLY A 131 -14.06 17.00 -27.02
N ARG A 132 -14.83 16.91 -25.92
CA ARG A 132 -14.31 17.14 -24.57
C ARG A 132 -13.68 15.86 -24.05
N MET A 133 -12.58 15.98 -23.30
CA MET A 133 -11.90 14.85 -22.67
C MET A 133 -12.05 14.92 -21.14
N TRP A 134 -12.08 13.77 -20.50
CA TRP A 134 -12.09 13.65 -19.04
C TRP A 134 -11.12 12.53 -18.62
N ASP A 135 -10.59 12.67 -17.44
CA ASP A 135 -9.77 11.66 -16.76
C ASP A 135 -10.13 11.58 -15.28
N ALA A 136 -9.68 10.53 -14.65
CA ALA A 136 -9.70 10.38 -13.19
C ALA A 136 -8.28 10.09 -12.70
N SER A 137 -7.88 10.77 -11.64
CA SER A 137 -6.57 10.61 -11.04
C SER A 137 -6.63 10.70 -9.52
N ALA A 138 -5.68 10.02 -8.88
CA ALA A 138 -5.51 10.08 -7.45
C ALA A 138 -4.02 10.19 -7.13
N ILE A 139 -3.67 11.05 -6.19
CA ILE A 139 -2.30 11.25 -5.74
C ILE A 139 -2.21 11.20 -4.22
N ALA A 140 -1.08 10.72 -3.72
CA ALA A 140 -0.70 10.86 -2.32
C ALA A 140 0.76 11.30 -2.21
N VAL A 141 1.02 12.33 -1.41
CA VAL A 141 2.37 12.81 -1.09
C VAL A 141 2.61 12.56 0.38
N GLY A 142 3.67 11.86 0.72
CA GLY A 142 4.01 11.48 2.09
C GLY A 142 5.35 12.04 2.56
N LEU A 143 5.42 12.40 3.84
CA LEU A 143 6.65 12.72 4.55
C LEU A 143 6.78 11.78 5.74
N THR A 144 7.83 10.99 5.76
CA THR A 144 8.08 9.97 6.78
C THR A 144 9.25 10.36 7.67
N TYR A 145 9.10 10.11 8.95
CA TYR A 145 10.19 10.12 9.91
C TYR A 145 10.22 8.81 10.68
N SER A 146 11.40 8.24 10.83
CA SER A 146 11.62 6.98 11.56
C SER A 146 12.85 7.07 12.43
N LYS A 147 12.79 6.44 13.59
CA LYS A 147 13.91 6.40 14.53
C LYS A 147 13.99 5.08 15.28
N MET A 148 15.20 4.54 15.41
CA MET A 148 15.50 3.49 16.37
C MET A 148 15.57 4.10 17.77
N LEU A 149 14.70 3.65 18.67
CA LEU A 149 14.69 4.06 20.07
C LEU A 149 15.65 3.22 20.90
N THR A 150 15.85 1.98 20.51
CA THR A 150 16.84 1.04 21.05
C THR A 150 17.42 0.21 19.91
N ASP A 151 18.45 -0.57 20.13
CA ASP A 151 19.06 -1.47 19.14
C ASP A 151 18.08 -2.47 18.52
N ARG A 152 16.88 -2.62 19.10
CA ARG A 152 15.89 -3.61 18.70
C ARG A 152 14.49 -3.07 18.47
N PHE A 153 14.24 -1.82 18.80
CA PHE A 153 12.92 -1.21 18.72
C PHE A 153 12.96 0.10 17.95
N SER A 154 12.18 0.20 16.90
CA SER A 154 12.02 1.41 16.11
C SER A 154 10.56 1.85 16.05
N VAL A 155 10.38 3.13 15.81
CA VAL A 155 9.09 3.78 15.59
C VAL A 155 9.18 4.64 14.34
N GLY A 156 8.05 4.81 13.67
CA GLY A 156 7.97 5.69 12.50
C GLY A 156 6.59 6.31 12.35
N VAL A 157 6.57 7.47 11.74
CA VAL A 157 5.34 8.21 11.41
C VAL A 157 5.45 8.69 9.97
N ASN A 158 4.36 8.61 9.23
CA ASN A 158 4.24 9.14 7.88
C ASN A 158 3.01 10.04 7.81
N ALA A 159 3.19 11.31 7.47
CA ALA A 159 2.11 12.26 7.21
C ALA A 159 1.85 12.34 5.70
N LYS A 160 0.61 12.17 5.29
CA LYS A 160 0.19 12.14 3.88
C LYS A 160 -0.81 13.23 3.57
N PHE A 161 -0.63 13.89 2.43
CA PHE A 161 -1.66 14.63 1.73
C PHE A 161 -2.21 13.75 0.60
N ILE A 162 -3.52 13.65 0.49
CA ILE A 162 -4.24 12.79 -0.45
C ILE A 162 -5.16 13.67 -1.27
N SER A 163 -5.22 13.46 -2.57
CA SER A 163 -6.17 14.12 -3.46
C SER A 163 -6.65 13.15 -4.54
N GLU A 164 -7.95 13.10 -4.74
CA GLU A 164 -8.60 12.39 -5.84
C GLU A 164 -9.32 13.41 -6.70
N SER A 165 -9.24 13.26 -8.01
CA SER A 165 -9.94 14.11 -8.97
C SER A 165 -10.64 13.27 -10.03
N VAL A 166 -11.82 13.72 -10.42
CA VAL A 166 -12.58 13.19 -11.54
C VAL A 166 -13.06 14.37 -12.35
N TRP A 167 -12.53 14.49 -13.55
CA TRP A 167 -12.79 15.60 -14.46
C TRP A 167 -12.54 16.96 -13.79
N ASN A 168 -13.62 17.76 -13.47
CA ASN A 168 -13.50 19.11 -12.88
C ASN A 168 -13.84 19.14 -11.38
N SER A 169 -13.95 17.98 -10.75
CA SER A 169 -14.25 17.87 -9.32
C SER A 169 -13.13 17.11 -8.61
N SER A 170 -12.85 17.48 -7.37
CA SER A 170 -11.78 16.86 -6.58
C SER A 170 -12.17 16.76 -5.11
N ALA A 171 -11.54 15.79 -4.44
CA ALA A 171 -11.60 15.62 -2.99
C ALA A 171 -10.19 15.57 -2.44
N SER A 172 -9.93 16.18 -1.31
CA SER A 172 -8.60 16.16 -0.70
C SER A 172 -8.65 16.06 0.82
N GLY A 173 -7.60 15.53 1.40
CA GLY A 173 -7.50 15.36 2.85
C GLY A 173 -6.10 14.99 3.31
N PHE A 174 -5.97 14.77 4.62
CA PHE A 174 -4.72 14.39 5.26
C PHE A 174 -4.89 13.07 6.01
N ALA A 175 -3.80 12.32 6.09
CA ALA A 175 -3.72 11.08 6.85
C ALA A 175 -2.38 10.94 7.55
N LEU A 176 -2.38 10.15 8.61
CA LEU A 176 -1.19 9.74 9.35
C LEU A 176 -1.10 8.20 9.33
N ASP A 177 0.13 7.71 9.14
CA ASP A 177 0.49 6.32 9.41
C ASP A 177 1.44 6.30 10.60
N ILE A 178 1.29 5.33 11.48
CA ILE A 178 2.16 5.12 12.63
C ILE A 178 2.57 3.67 12.65
N GLY A 179 3.85 3.41 12.78
CA GLY A 179 4.39 2.06 12.81
C GLY A 179 5.37 1.83 13.94
N THR A 180 5.46 0.57 14.33
CA THR A 180 6.45 0.06 15.27
C THR A 180 7.05 -1.22 14.74
N LEU A 181 8.32 -1.47 15.07
CA LEU A 181 9.03 -2.66 14.71
C LEU A 181 9.94 -3.09 15.86
N TYR A 182 9.81 -4.35 16.27
CA TYR A 182 10.59 -4.92 17.34
C TYR A 182 11.29 -6.20 16.91
N ARG A 183 12.62 -6.22 16.98
CA ARG A 183 13.44 -7.41 16.72
C ARG A 183 13.67 -8.16 18.03
N THR A 184 13.10 -9.34 18.15
CA THR A 184 13.23 -10.15 19.36
C THR A 184 14.61 -10.79 19.48
N PRO A 185 15.05 -11.20 20.72
CA PRO A 185 16.25 -11.99 20.88
C PRO A 185 16.16 -13.42 20.33
N PHE A 186 14.97 -13.89 19.95
CA PHE A 186 14.73 -15.24 19.49
C PHE A 186 14.85 -15.28 17.95
N ASN A 187 16.00 -15.78 17.46
CA ASN A 187 16.32 -15.92 16.04
C ASN A 187 16.01 -14.68 15.18
N ASP A 188 16.20 -13.48 15.74
CA ASP A 188 15.88 -12.22 15.10
C ASP A 188 14.43 -12.12 14.58
N LEU A 189 13.49 -12.90 15.17
CA LEU A 189 12.08 -12.77 14.87
C LEU A 189 11.64 -11.33 15.02
N THR A 190 11.18 -10.73 13.95
CA THR A 190 10.73 -9.35 13.90
C THR A 190 9.20 -9.32 14.04
N ILE A 191 8.72 -8.47 14.94
CA ILE A 191 7.30 -8.20 15.19
C ILE A 191 7.03 -6.78 14.76
N SER A 192 5.97 -6.56 14.02
CA SER A 192 5.54 -5.23 13.59
C SER A 192 4.08 -4.97 13.94
N ALA A 193 3.76 -3.71 14.22
CA ALA A 193 2.39 -3.24 14.30
C ALA A 193 2.32 -1.85 13.67
N ALA A 194 1.32 -1.61 12.83
CA ALA A 194 1.14 -0.33 12.18
C ALA A 194 -0.34 -0.02 11.96
N ILE A 195 -0.67 1.27 12.03
CA ILE A 195 -1.96 1.85 11.67
C ILE A 195 -1.72 2.74 10.46
N PHE A 196 -2.55 2.58 9.42
CA PHE A 196 -2.45 3.32 8.18
C PHE A 196 -3.71 4.13 7.93
N ASN A 197 -3.51 5.29 7.30
CA ASN A 197 -4.59 6.14 6.82
C ASN A 197 -5.53 6.60 7.95
N PHE A 198 -4.99 6.94 9.09
CA PHE A 198 -5.75 7.64 10.13
C PHE A 198 -5.85 9.12 9.76
N GLY A 199 -7.03 9.58 9.32
CA GLY A 199 -7.14 10.93 8.77
C GLY A 199 -8.56 11.42 8.58
N SER A 200 -8.69 12.51 7.81
CA SER A 200 -9.95 13.16 7.51
C SER A 200 -10.78 12.38 6.49
N ASP A 201 -12.08 12.51 6.58
CA ASP A 201 -12.98 12.10 5.50
C ASP A 201 -12.75 12.99 4.26
N LEU A 202 -13.06 12.46 3.08
CA LEU A 202 -13.00 13.17 1.81
C LEU A 202 -14.41 13.49 1.32
N SER A 203 -14.61 14.72 0.87
CA SER A 203 -15.83 15.20 0.25
C SER A 203 -15.51 15.78 -1.12
N LEU A 204 -16.28 15.41 -2.13
CA LEU A 204 -16.09 15.89 -3.49
C LEU A 204 -16.58 17.32 -3.61
N ASP A 205 -15.75 18.20 -4.16
CA ASP A 205 -16.08 19.59 -4.49
C ASP A 205 -15.57 19.91 -5.91
N GLY A 206 -16.19 20.90 -6.56
CA GLY A 206 -15.74 21.35 -7.87
C GLY A 206 -16.86 21.87 -8.76
N ARG A 207 -16.50 22.16 -10.00
CA ARG A 207 -17.42 22.76 -10.97
C ARG A 207 -18.58 21.84 -11.36
N ASP A 208 -18.36 20.54 -11.37
CA ASP A 208 -19.36 19.57 -11.88
C ASP A 208 -20.52 19.34 -10.91
N ILE A 209 -20.38 19.79 -9.65
CA ILE A 209 -21.47 19.77 -8.67
C ILE A 209 -22.21 21.12 -8.57
N GLN A 210 -21.84 22.09 -9.41
CA GLN A 210 -22.50 23.41 -9.44
C GLN A 210 -23.68 23.40 -10.38
N PHE A 211 -24.73 24.08 -9.98
CA PHE A 211 -25.91 24.33 -10.82
C PHE A 211 -26.49 25.74 -10.54
N ASN A 212 -27.26 26.21 -11.46
CA ASN A 212 -27.96 27.49 -11.28
C ASN A 212 -29.40 27.22 -10.86
N THR A 213 -29.86 27.96 -9.87
CA THR A 213 -31.24 27.84 -9.35
C THR A 213 -31.90 29.21 -9.16
N ASP A 214 -33.22 29.24 -9.25
CA ASP A 214 -34.02 30.32 -8.79
C ASP A 214 -34.46 30.07 -7.33
N PRO A 215 -34.04 30.89 -6.36
CA PRO A 215 -34.37 30.67 -4.96
C PRO A 215 -35.81 30.97 -4.59
N ASP A 216 -36.53 31.74 -5.44
CA ASP A 216 -37.94 32.07 -5.23
C ASP A 216 -38.71 32.17 -6.56
N ASN A 217 -39.24 31.05 -7.01
CA ASN A 217 -40.06 30.94 -8.24
C ASN A 217 -41.38 31.76 -8.22
N ASN A 218 -41.71 32.43 -7.11
CA ASN A 218 -42.92 33.23 -6.99
C ASN A 218 -42.70 34.73 -7.24
N ILE A 219 -41.44 35.14 -7.42
CA ILE A 219 -41.06 36.56 -7.61
C ILE A 219 -40.37 36.73 -8.97
N ASP A 220 -41.10 37.23 -9.97
CA ASP A 220 -40.59 37.48 -11.32
C ASP A 220 -39.50 38.56 -11.42
N THR A 221 -39.22 39.30 -10.34
CA THR A 221 -38.30 40.46 -10.32
C THR A 221 -37.03 40.22 -9.50
N GLY A 222 -36.85 39.04 -8.94
CA GLY A 222 -35.66 38.63 -8.18
C GLY A 222 -34.52 38.08 -9.05
N PRO A 223 -33.37 37.81 -8.45
CA PRO A 223 -32.31 37.07 -9.15
C PRO A 223 -32.75 35.60 -9.36
N ASN A 224 -32.99 35.24 -10.61
CA ASN A 224 -33.49 33.92 -11.02
C ASN A 224 -32.38 32.97 -11.54
N ASN A 225 -31.12 33.28 -11.30
CA ASN A 225 -30.00 32.50 -11.76
C ASN A 225 -28.83 32.62 -10.74
N ILE A 226 -29.02 32.03 -9.57
CA ILE A 226 -28.01 32.05 -8.50
C ILE A 226 -27.22 30.73 -8.56
N PRO A 227 -25.87 30.77 -8.53
CA PRO A 227 -25.05 29.55 -8.41
C PRO A 227 -25.34 28.87 -7.07
N ALA A 228 -25.58 27.57 -7.14
CA ALA A 228 -25.74 26.68 -6.00
C ALA A 228 -24.88 25.42 -6.21
N ASN A 229 -24.57 24.71 -5.15
CA ASN A 229 -23.84 23.45 -5.20
C ASN A 229 -24.72 22.34 -4.65
N TYR A 230 -24.57 21.13 -5.21
CA TYR A 230 -25.05 19.93 -4.53
C TYR A 230 -24.22 19.73 -3.26
N ASP A 231 -24.88 19.42 -2.16
CA ASP A 231 -24.23 18.98 -0.92
C ASP A 231 -23.78 17.52 -1.10
N THR A 232 -22.49 17.29 -1.05
CA THR A 232 -21.90 15.95 -1.25
C THR A 232 -21.56 15.32 0.09
N ASP A 233 -21.85 14.01 0.21
CA ASP A 233 -21.49 13.26 1.41
C ASP A 233 -19.96 13.15 1.55
N SER A 234 -19.52 13.05 2.80
CA SER A 234 -18.13 12.77 3.16
C SER A 234 -17.91 11.28 3.38
N TYR A 235 -16.83 10.76 2.85
CA TYR A 235 -16.47 9.35 2.97
C TYR A 235 -15.12 9.18 3.64
N PRO A 236 -14.99 8.27 4.64
CA PRO A 236 -13.71 8.01 5.29
C PRO A 236 -12.70 7.42 4.32
N ILE A 237 -11.42 7.64 4.59
CA ILE A 237 -10.33 6.95 3.91
C ILE A 237 -10.15 5.54 4.48
N PRO A 238 -9.47 4.61 3.76
CA PRO A 238 -9.38 3.18 4.15
C PRO A 238 -8.42 3.00 5.32
N LEU A 239 -8.91 3.21 6.54
CA LEU A 239 -8.16 2.96 7.76
C LEU A 239 -7.82 1.46 7.86
N MET A 240 -6.56 1.13 8.07
CA MET A 240 -6.09 -0.25 8.20
C MET A 240 -5.20 -0.40 9.42
N PHE A 241 -5.41 -1.49 10.15
CA PHE A 241 -4.45 -1.98 11.14
C PHE A 241 -3.74 -3.21 10.58
N ARG A 242 -2.41 -3.25 10.74
CA ARG A 242 -1.58 -4.36 10.27
C ARG A 242 -0.67 -4.84 11.39
N PHE A 243 -0.64 -6.15 11.58
CA PHE A 243 0.28 -6.83 12.50
C PHE A 243 1.09 -7.86 11.73
N GLY A 244 2.40 -7.79 11.81
CA GLY A 244 3.30 -8.62 11.03
C GLY A 244 4.32 -9.37 11.88
N LEU A 245 4.67 -10.55 11.38
CA LEU A 245 5.75 -11.39 11.89
C LEU A 245 6.66 -11.78 10.72
N ALA A 246 7.97 -11.68 10.92
CA ALA A 246 8.94 -12.13 9.94
C ALA A 246 10.20 -12.69 10.60
N MET A 247 10.81 -13.67 9.97
CA MET A 247 12.08 -14.22 10.44
C MET A 247 12.87 -14.89 9.29
N ASP A 248 14.18 -14.92 9.44
CA ASP A 248 15.06 -15.74 8.62
C ASP A 248 15.02 -17.19 9.13
N VAL A 249 14.35 -18.08 8.39
CA VAL A 249 14.24 -19.51 8.72
C VAL A 249 15.57 -20.23 8.49
N VAL A 250 16.28 -19.82 7.43
CA VAL A 250 17.63 -20.28 7.10
C VAL A 250 18.47 -19.05 6.80
N LYS A 251 19.63 -18.95 7.46
CA LYS A 251 20.63 -17.92 7.20
C LYS A 251 22.00 -18.52 7.20
N SER A 252 22.65 -18.46 6.05
CA SER A 252 24.04 -18.92 5.85
C SER A 252 24.80 -17.83 5.06
N ARG A 253 26.07 -18.09 4.77
CA ARG A 253 26.91 -17.13 4.04
C ARG A 253 26.35 -16.80 2.63
N PHE A 254 25.77 -17.76 1.95
CA PHE A 254 25.33 -17.61 0.56
C PHE A 254 23.82 -17.73 0.37
N VAL A 255 23.10 -18.25 1.38
CA VAL A 255 21.67 -18.52 1.25
C VAL A 255 20.92 -17.95 2.44
N ARG A 256 19.88 -17.21 2.15
CA ARG A 256 18.87 -16.77 3.11
C ARG A 256 17.49 -17.22 2.64
N LEU A 257 16.72 -17.78 3.57
CA LEU A 257 15.29 -18.07 3.38
C LEU A 257 14.52 -17.36 4.49
N SER A 258 13.72 -16.39 4.11
CA SER A 258 12.90 -15.62 5.03
C SER A 258 11.43 -15.98 4.83
N GLY A 259 10.68 -15.96 5.93
CA GLY A 259 9.23 -16.12 5.93
C GLY A 259 8.56 -14.95 6.65
N ALA A 260 7.41 -14.53 6.15
CA ALA A 260 6.62 -13.45 6.73
C ALA A 260 5.12 -13.75 6.70
N VAL A 261 4.41 -13.22 7.70
CA VAL A 261 2.96 -13.27 7.82
C VAL A 261 2.47 -11.91 8.29
N ASP A 262 1.51 -11.33 7.57
CA ASP A 262 0.83 -10.10 7.98
C ASP A 262 -0.68 -10.37 8.18
N ALA A 263 -1.20 -10.04 9.35
CA ALA A 263 -2.62 -9.96 9.62
C ALA A 263 -3.10 -8.53 9.39
N VAL A 264 -4.15 -8.37 8.61
CA VAL A 264 -4.68 -7.07 8.21
C VAL A 264 -6.15 -6.96 8.60
N HIS A 265 -6.47 -5.86 9.29
CA HIS A 265 -7.83 -5.49 9.68
C HIS A 265 -8.18 -4.14 9.06
N PRO A 266 -8.87 -4.11 7.90
CA PRO A 266 -9.36 -2.90 7.27
C PRO A 266 -10.71 -2.47 7.88
N ASN A 267 -11.03 -1.16 7.83
CA ASN A 267 -12.33 -0.65 8.30
C ASN A 267 -13.49 -0.90 7.31
N ASP A 268 -13.15 -1.20 6.06
CA ASP A 268 -14.09 -1.30 4.92
C ASP A 268 -14.25 -2.72 4.36
N ASN A 269 -13.60 -3.72 4.96
CA ASN A 269 -13.68 -5.11 4.49
C ASN A 269 -13.44 -6.10 5.64
N SER A 270 -13.57 -7.41 5.37
CA SER A 270 -13.21 -8.46 6.32
C SER A 270 -11.69 -8.57 6.50
N GLU A 271 -11.29 -9.08 7.66
CA GLU A 271 -9.89 -9.36 7.99
C GLU A 271 -9.32 -10.44 7.09
N TYR A 272 -8.00 -10.36 6.88
CA TYR A 272 -7.28 -11.33 6.08
C TYR A 272 -5.83 -11.49 6.52
N LEU A 273 -5.23 -12.58 6.05
CA LEU A 273 -3.80 -12.84 6.20
C LEU A 273 -3.10 -12.74 4.85
N ASN A 274 -1.89 -12.22 4.88
CA ASN A 274 -0.93 -12.31 3.80
C ASN A 274 0.22 -13.23 4.23
N LEU A 275 0.70 -14.06 3.31
CA LEU A 275 1.83 -14.96 3.53
C LEU A 275 2.89 -14.69 2.47
N GLY A 276 4.16 -14.71 2.88
CA GLY A 276 5.27 -14.50 1.96
C GLY A 276 6.52 -15.23 2.34
N THR A 277 7.28 -15.62 1.32
CA THR A 277 8.61 -16.20 1.45
C THR A 277 9.57 -15.56 0.45
N GLU A 278 10.79 -15.30 0.87
CA GLU A 278 11.90 -14.83 0.03
C GLU A 278 13.09 -15.77 0.18
N PHE A 279 13.55 -16.31 -0.94
CA PHE A 279 14.82 -16.99 -1.06
C PHE A 279 15.83 -16.04 -1.69
N ALA A 280 16.97 -15.83 -1.04
CA ALA A 280 18.07 -15.02 -1.56
C ALA A 280 19.34 -15.88 -1.66
N TYR A 281 20.01 -15.74 -2.81
CA TYR A 281 21.32 -16.33 -3.07
C TYR A 281 22.35 -15.23 -3.18
N ASP A 282 23.36 -15.27 -2.31
CA ASP A 282 24.48 -14.30 -2.22
C ASP A 282 24.01 -12.83 -2.05
N GLU A 283 22.76 -12.64 -1.53
CA GLU A 283 22.06 -11.33 -1.47
C GLU A 283 22.05 -10.59 -2.83
N MET A 284 22.28 -11.33 -3.93
CA MET A 284 22.29 -10.81 -5.30
C MET A 284 21.06 -11.25 -6.08
N PHE A 285 20.66 -12.52 -5.97
CA PHE A 285 19.50 -13.07 -6.67
C PHE A 285 18.42 -13.45 -5.69
N MET A 286 17.21 -12.95 -5.89
CA MET A 286 16.06 -13.21 -5.03
C MET A 286 14.92 -13.83 -5.83
N ILE A 287 14.26 -14.82 -5.21
CA ILE A 287 12.99 -15.38 -5.69
C ILE A 287 11.99 -15.28 -4.56
N ARG A 288 10.76 -14.91 -4.88
CA ARG A 288 9.67 -14.65 -3.93
C ARG A 288 8.41 -15.35 -4.35
N VAL A 289 7.70 -15.85 -3.35
CA VAL A 289 6.36 -16.41 -3.51
C VAL A 289 5.52 -15.95 -2.34
N GLY A 290 4.29 -15.57 -2.61
CA GLY A 290 3.36 -15.14 -1.59
C GLY A 290 1.92 -15.50 -1.92
N TYR A 291 1.05 -15.32 -0.95
CA TYR A 291 -0.39 -15.44 -1.09
C TYR A 291 -1.07 -14.27 -0.38
N ARG A 292 -1.93 -13.58 -1.12
CA ARG A 292 -2.64 -12.38 -0.64
C ARG A 292 -4.04 -12.72 -0.18
N GLN A 293 -4.49 -12.00 0.85
CA GLN A 293 -5.89 -11.98 1.29
C GLN A 293 -6.46 -13.37 1.63
N LEU A 294 -5.64 -14.23 2.23
CA LEU A 294 -6.06 -15.52 2.72
C LEU A 294 -7.16 -15.33 3.78
N PHE A 295 -8.21 -16.13 3.73
CA PHE A 295 -9.40 -16.11 4.58
C PHE A 295 -10.36 -14.92 4.38
N MET A 296 -10.08 -14.00 3.47
CA MET A 296 -11.00 -12.93 3.14
C MET A 296 -12.20 -13.46 2.34
N ASP A 297 -13.41 -13.11 2.75
CA ASP A 297 -14.61 -13.50 2.03
C ASP A 297 -14.69 -12.82 0.67
N ASN A 298 -15.02 -13.59 -0.38
CA ASN A 298 -15.11 -13.12 -1.77
C ASN A 298 -13.86 -12.39 -2.28
N SER A 299 -12.69 -12.82 -1.82
CA SER A 299 -11.42 -12.23 -2.23
C SER A 299 -11.10 -12.55 -3.69
N GLU A 300 -10.59 -11.55 -4.40
CA GLU A 300 -9.87 -11.71 -5.67
C GLU A 300 -8.35 -11.75 -5.46
N GLY A 301 -7.88 -11.74 -4.21
CA GLY A 301 -6.47 -11.94 -3.88
C GLY A 301 -6.05 -13.40 -4.09
N GLY A 302 -4.84 -13.60 -4.56
CA GLY A 302 -4.34 -14.92 -4.92
C GLY A 302 -2.83 -15.07 -4.78
N LEU A 303 -2.30 -15.98 -5.57
CA LEU A 303 -0.87 -16.26 -5.62
C LEU A 303 -0.11 -15.07 -6.19
N THR A 304 1.03 -14.77 -5.58
CA THR A 304 1.99 -13.81 -6.09
C THR A 304 3.36 -14.46 -6.19
N TYR A 305 4.13 -14.05 -7.16
CA TYR A 305 5.53 -14.44 -7.26
C TYR A 305 6.35 -13.33 -7.86
N GLY A 306 7.64 -13.35 -7.61
CA GLY A 306 8.54 -12.33 -8.11
C GLY A 306 9.99 -12.72 -8.04
N GLY A 307 10.83 -11.88 -8.61
CA GLY A 307 12.27 -12.02 -8.56
C GLY A 307 12.94 -10.66 -8.45
N GLY A 308 14.20 -10.67 -8.05
CA GLY A 308 14.99 -9.46 -7.97
C GLY A 308 16.48 -9.74 -8.15
N ILE A 309 17.16 -8.75 -8.67
CA ILE A 309 18.62 -8.76 -8.82
C ILE A 309 19.15 -7.48 -8.17
N LYS A 310 20.04 -7.69 -7.19
CA LYS A 310 20.78 -6.61 -6.53
C LYS A 310 22.22 -6.64 -6.98
N TYR A 311 22.68 -5.56 -7.59
CA TYR A 311 24.04 -5.45 -8.07
C TYR A 311 24.75 -4.26 -7.39
N LYS A 312 25.86 -4.54 -6.72
CA LYS A 312 26.73 -3.51 -6.14
C LYS A 312 27.73 -3.06 -7.18
N ILE A 313 27.66 -1.80 -7.60
CA ILE A 313 28.53 -1.21 -8.63
C ILE A 313 29.84 -0.75 -7.99
N ALA A 314 29.77 -0.18 -6.80
CA ALA A 314 30.92 0.29 -6.03
C ALA A 314 30.62 0.24 -4.53
N ASP A 315 31.60 0.50 -3.68
CA ASP A 315 31.39 0.66 -2.25
C ASP A 315 30.38 1.80 -2.00
N GLY A 316 29.26 1.45 -1.40
CA GLY A 316 28.16 2.37 -1.10
C GLY A 316 27.18 2.63 -2.25
N PHE A 317 27.36 2.08 -3.46
CA PHE A 317 26.41 2.25 -4.57
C PHE A 317 25.89 0.91 -5.08
N GLY A 318 24.59 0.71 -4.95
CA GLY A 318 23.88 -0.48 -5.41
C GLY A 318 22.64 -0.14 -6.25
N VAL A 319 22.33 -1.04 -7.19
CA VAL A 319 21.10 -1.00 -7.99
C VAL A 319 20.32 -2.27 -7.70
N PHE A 320 19.05 -2.14 -7.38
CA PHE A 320 18.15 -3.23 -7.16
C PHE A 320 16.99 -3.15 -8.15
N ILE A 321 16.81 -4.20 -8.94
CA ILE A 321 15.73 -4.32 -9.93
C ILE A 321 14.85 -5.48 -9.52
N ASN A 322 13.56 -5.25 -9.40
CA ASN A 322 12.58 -6.25 -9.02
C ASN A 322 11.42 -6.33 -10.02
N TYR A 323 10.87 -7.51 -10.08
CA TYR A 323 9.63 -7.81 -10.81
C TYR A 323 8.71 -8.65 -9.92
N ALA A 324 7.42 -8.39 -10.01
CA ALA A 324 6.41 -9.24 -9.41
C ALA A 324 5.19 -9.39 -10.30
N TYR A 325 4.59 -10.57 -10.20
CA TYR A 325 3.29 -10.93 -10.73
C TYR A 325 2.31 -11.08 -9.58
N ALA A 326 1.13 -10.51 -9.71
CA ALA A 326 0.05 -10.67 -8.75
C ALA A 326 -1.23 -11.15 -9.46
N ASP A 327 -1.76 -12.27 -8.97
CA ASP A 327 -3.05 -12.80 -9.40
C ASP A 327 -4.20 -12.04 -8.72
N TYR A 328 -5.21 -11.69 -9.49
CA TYR A 328 -6.44 -11.03 -9.06
C TYR A 328 -7.69 -11.85 -9.42
N GLY A 329 -7.55 -13.18 -9.41
CA GLY A 329 -8.67 -14.12 -9.57
C GLY A 329 -9.39 -13.95 -10.91
N ARG A 330 -10.62 -13.42 -10.87
CA ARG A 330 -11.43 -13.18 -12.07
C ARG A 330 -11.00 -11.95 -12.88
N LEU A 331 -10.18 -11.10 -12.29
CA LEU A 331 -9.64 -9.91 -12.97
C LEU A 331 -8.30 -10.26 -13.63
N PRO A 332 -7.83 -9.46 -14.60
CA PRO A 332 -6.49 -9.63 -15.17
C PRO A 332 -5.40 -9.56 -14.08
N SER A 333 -4.33 -10.30 -14.30
CA SER A 333 -3.13 -10.23 -13.47
C SER A 333 -2.41 -8.89 -13.64
N VAL A 334 -1.72 -8.45 -12.59
CA VAL A 334 -0.96 -7.21 -12.59
C VAL A 334 0.52 -7.48 -12.46
N HIS A 335 1.32 -6.75 -13.21
CA HIS A 335 2.77 -6.82 -13.25
C HIS A 335 3.35 -5.56 -12.62
N PHE A 336 4.25 -5.75 -11.65
CA PHE A 336 4.96 -4.68 -10.97
C PHE A 336 6.43 -4.71 -11.33
N PHE A 337 6.99 -3.55 -11.62
CA PHE A 337 8.41 -3.37 -11.87
C PHE A 337 8.94 -2.27 -10.97
N ASP A 338 10.05 -2.48 -10.32
CA ASP A 338 10.73 -1.42 -9.59
C ASP A 338 12.23 -1.41 -9.80
N VAL A 339 12.78 -0.21 -9.64
CA VAL A 339 14.22 0.04 -9.60
C VAL A 339 14.51 0.88 -8.38
N SER A 340 15.45 0.43 -7.56
CA SER A 340 15.94 1.17 -6.40
C SER A 340 17.44 1.40 -6.51
N LEU A 341 17.86 2.59 -6.12
CA LEU A 341 19.27 3.00 -6.00
C LEU A 341 19.59 3.16 -4.51
N GLU A 342 20.67 2.54 -4.07
CA GLU A 342 21.19 2.57 -2.71
C GLU A 342 22.55 3.26 -2.70
N LEU A 343 22.73 4.26 -1.81
CA LEU A 343 23.91 5.10 -1.65
C LEU A 343 24.40 5.10 -0.20
#